data_65b46d760d2291ee7005ac34a277dd41
#
_entry.id   65b46d760d2291ee7005ac34a277dd41
#
_cell.length_a   1.000
_cell.length_b   1.000
_cell.length_c   1.000
_cell.angle_alpha   90.00
_cell.angle_beta   90.00
_cell.angle_gamma   90.00
#
_symmetry.space_group_name_H-M   'P 1'
#
loop_
_entity.id
_entity.type
_entity.pdbx_description
1 polymer ?
#
loop_
_entity_poly.entity_id
_entity_poly.type
_entity_poly.pdbx_seq_one_letter_code
_entity_poly.pdbx_strand_id
1 'polypeptide(L)'
;MNLADFDTLTFDCYGTLIDWETGILEGLRPLLERVKRPLTRDQVLEAHARHEASQQNYTPAKRYQELLAIVYKRLAEEWQVTPTLAECTAYGKSIQNWPAFEDSAGALQYLKKHYKLVILSNIDNESFAYSNAKLQVEFDGVITAEDVGSYKPSLRNFEYMLEKLGDRGIRKEKILHTAESLFHDHKPANELGLASCWINRRHAKQGFGATMNPGTQPKFDFRFDSMGDFVKAHQQGSQQQ
;
A
#
# COMPACT_ATOMS: atom_id res chain seq x y z
N MET A 1 -8.83 10.46 -21.71
CA MET A 1 -8.38 10.84 -20.36
C MET A 1 -6.88 10.94 -20.39
N ASN A 2 -6.31 12.06 -19.96
CA ASN A 2 -4.87 12.32 -19.92
C ASN A 2 -4.44 12.57 -18.47
N LEU A 3 -3.16 12.36 -18.16
CA LEU A 3 -2.62 12.63 -16.82
C LEU A 3 -2.80 14.10 -16.42
N ALA A 4 -2.74 15.02 -17.37
CA ALA A 4 -2.98 16.46 -17.16
C ALA A 4 -4.46 16.83 -16.84
N ASP A 5 -5.40 15.90 -16.96
CA ASP A 5 -6.80 16.15 -16.58
C ASP A 5 -6.98 16.22 -15.05
N PHE A 6 -6.00 15.72 -14.28
CA PHE A 6 -6.00 15.66 -12.83
C PHE A 6 -5.15 16.78 -12.20
N ASP A 7 -5.43 17.11 -10.97
CA ASP A 7 -4.64 18.05 -10.15
C ASP A 7 -4.20 17.45 -8.81
N THR A 8 -4.73 16.28 -8.47
CA THR A 8 -4.48 15.59 -7.21
C THR A 8 -4.21 14.10 -7.45
N LEU A 9 -3.09 13.60 -6.95
CA LEU A 9 -2.78 12.18 -6.90
C LEU A 9 -2.98 11.68 -5.47
N THR A 10 -3.79 10.66 -5.30
CA THR A 10 -3.89 9.94 -4.04
C THR A 10 -3.15 8.62 -4.16
N PHE A 11 -2.34 8.26 -3.16
CA PHE A 11 -1.46 7.10 -3.20
C PHE A 11 -1.78 6.10 -2.11
N ASP A 12 -1.86 4.81 -2.48
CA ASP A 12 -1.46 3.77 -1.57
C ASP A 12 0.05 3.86 -1.29
N CYS A 13 0.49 3.36 -0.13
CA CYS A 13 1.89 3.45 0.27
C CYS A 13 2.64 2.11 0.14
N TYR A 14 2.13 1.07 0.78
CA TYR A 14 2.83 -0.22 0.94
C TYR A 14 2.53 -1.16 -0.22
N GLY A 15 3.59 -1.50 -0.97
CA GLY A 15 3.51 -2.18 -2.26
C GLY A 15 3.56 -1.20 -3.44
N THR A 16 3.20 0.07 -3.23
CA THR A 16 3.22 1.13 -4.25
C THR A 16 4.49 1.97 -4.17
N LEU A 17 4.78 2.54 -2.99
CA LEU A 17 5.91 3.44 -2.72
C LEU A 17 6.97 2.78 -1.82
N ILE A 18 6.56 1.91 -0.92
CA ILE A 18 7.38 1.13 0.00
C ILE A 18 7.40 -0.33 -0.45
N ASP A 19 8.59 -0.92 -0.60
CA ASP A 19 8.76 -2.35 -0.92
C ASP A 19 8.47 -3.22 0.33
N TRP A 20 7.20 -3.36 0.60
CA TRP A 20 6.72 -4.11 1.74
C TRP A 20 6.99 -5.61 1.65
N GLU A 21 7.04 -6.20 0.44
CA GLU A 21 7.36 -7.61 0.28
C GLU A 21 8.76 -7.93 0.79
N THR A 22 9.73 -7.09 0.47
CA THR A 22 11.08 -7.19 1.03
C THR A 22 11.06 -6.98 2.53
N GLY A 23 10.36 -5.96 3.02
CA GLY A 23 10.24 -5.68 4.45
C GLY A 23 9.58 -6.82 5.24
N ILE A 24 8.49 -7.41 4.73
CA ILE A 24 7.82 -8.59 5.33
C ILE A 24 8.78 -9.76 5.45
N LEU A 25 9.47 -10.10 4.36
CA LEU A 25 10.38 -11.26 4.34
C LEU A 25 11.57 -11.07 5.28
N GLU A 26 12.13 -9.88 5.34
CA GLU A 26 13.21 -9.56 6.27
C GLU A 26 12.74 -9.62 7.72
N GLY A 27 11.57 -9.07 8.00
CA GLY A 27 10.97 -9.12 9.33
C GLY A 27 10.59 -10.53 9.79
N LEU A 28 10.21 -11.40 8.85
CA LEU A 28 9.88 -12.81 9.13
C LEU A 28 11.10 -13.74 9.16
N ARG A 29 12.29 -13.28 8.77
CA ARG A 29 13.50 -14.13 8.71
C ARG A 29 13.74 -14.95 9.97
N PRO A 30 13.67 -14.39 11.21
CA PRO A 30 13.88 -15.19 12.42
C PRO A 30 12.87 -16.33 12.62
N LEU A 31 11.65 -16.15 12.11
CA LEU A 31 10.63 -17.21 12.10
C LEU A 31 10.93 -18.26 11.04
N LEU A 32 11.25 -17.82 9.82
CA LEU A 32 11.48 -18.70 8.66
C LEU A 32 12.67 -19.64 8.87
N GLU A 33 13.73 -19.19 9.56
CA GLU A 33 14.90 -20.01 9.93
C GLU A 33 14.55 -21.20 10.85
N ARG A 34 13.41 -21.15 11.54
CA ARG A 34 12.91 -22.17 12.46
C ARG A 34 11.87 -23.11 11.84
N VAL A 35 11.39 -22.79 10.65
CA VAL A 35 10.38 -23.60 9.94
C VAL A 35 11.05 -24.87 9.40
N LYS A 36 10.51 -26.05 9.73
CA LYS A 36 11.10 -27.33 9.36
C LYS A 36 11.05 -27.66 7.87
N ARG A 37 10.07 -27.11 7.15
CA ARG A 37 9.92 -27.29 5.69
C ARG A 37 10.33 -26.01 4.95
N PRO A 38 11.00 -26.12 3.80
CA PRO A 38 11.30 -24.95 3.00
C PRO A 38 10.00 -24.31 2.48
N LEU A 39 9.92 -22.99 2.55
CA LEU A 39 8.83 -22.19 2.01
C LEU A 39 9.38 -21.31 0.89
N THR A 40 8.66 -21.22 -0.23
CA THR A 40 9.00 -20.26 -1.27
C THR A 40 8.61 -18.85 -0.83
N ARG A 41 9.22 -17.85 -1.45
CA ARG A 41 8.88 -16.43 -1.24
C ARG A 41 7.37 -16.18 -1.35
N ASP A 42 6.75 -16.69 -2.42
CA ASP A 42 5.33 -16.45 -2.68
C ASP A 42 4.44 -17.18 -1.65
N GLN A 43 4.80 -18.38 -1.21
CA GLN A 43 4.07 -19.05 -0.12
C GLN A 43 4.08 -18.26 1.19
N VAL A 44 5.20 -17.61 1.52
CA VAL A 44 5.30 -16.76 2.71
C VAL A 44 4.41 -15.52 2.57
N LEU A 45 4.49 -14.85 1.42
CA LEU A 45 3.73 -13.62 1.16
C LEU A 45 2.20 -13.89 1.10
N GLU A 46 1.78 -14.98 0.46
CA GLU A 46 0.37 -15.38 0.40
C GLU A 46 -0.19 -15.77 1.77
N ALA A 47 0.60 -16.49 2.59
CA ALA A 47 0.21 -16.79 3.96
C ALA A 47 0.07 -15.52 4.78
N HIS A 48 1.03 -14.59 4.64
CA HIS A 48 0.96 -13.29 5.29
C HIS A 48 -0.31 -12.52 4.89
N ALA A 49 -0.57 -12.36 3.59
CA ALA A 49 -1.75 -11.67 3.06
C ALA A 49 -3.06 -12.24 3.62
N ARG A 50 -3.18 -13.56 3.68
CA ARG A 50 -4.36 -14.25 4.22
C ARG A 50 -4.58 -13.96 5.70
N HIS A 51 -3.53 -14.05 6.52
CA HIS A 51 -3.63 -13.77 7.96
C HIS A 51 -3.87 -12.29 8.24
N GLU A 52 -3.24 -11.41 7.48
CA GLU A 52 -3.43 -9.97 7.59
C GLU A 52 -4.86 -9.56 7.25
N ALA A 53 -5.38 -9.95 6.08
CA ALA A 53 -6.75 -9.65 5.67
C ALA A 53 -7.79 -10.20 6.67
N SER A 54 -7.58 -11.42 7.16
CA SER A 54 -8.42 -12.00 8.21
C SER A 54 -8.40 -11.16 9.48
N GLN A 55 -7.21 -10.72 9.92
CA GLN A 55 -7.09 -9.91 11.15
C GLN A 55 -7.68 -8.51 10.99
N GLN A 56 -7.50 -7.87 9.84
CA GLN A 56 -8.13 -6.57 9.52
C GLN A 56 -9.66 -6.65 9.63
N ASN A 57 -10.26 -7.74 9.15
CA ASN A 57 -11.69 -7.96 9.25
C ASN A 57 -12.16 -8.17 10.70
N TYR A 58 -11.39 -8.90 11.53
CA TYR A 58 -11.74 -9.13 12.93
C TYR A 58 -11.57 -7.91 13.83
N THR A 59 -10.59 -7.07 13.54
CA THR A 59 -10.26 -5.90 14.37
C THR A 59 -9.97 -4.67 13.50
N PRO A 60 -11.01 -4.11 12.83
CA PRO A 60 -10.82 -3.06 11.82
C PRO A 60 -10.25 -1.75 12.36
N ALA A 61 -10.33 -1.50 13.65
CA ALA A 61 -9.79 -0.31 14.31
C ALA A 61 -8.47 -0.57 15.07
N LYS A 62 -7.89 -1.79 14.98
CA LYS A 62 -6.63 -2.10 15.64
C LYS A 62 -5.46 -1.42 14.92
N ARG A 63 -4.52 -0.86 15.67
CA ARG A 63 -3.28 -0.27 15.10
C ARG A 63 -2.48 -1.32 14.35
N TYR A 64 -1.89 -0.93 13.23
CA TYR A 64 -1.27 -1.88 12.30
C TYR A 64 -0.08 -2.62 12.90
N GLN A 65 0.74 -1.97 13.72
CA GLN A 65 1.85 -2.64 14.46
C GLN A 65 1.34 -3.78 15.35
N GLU A 66 0.23 -3.56 16.05
CA GLU A 66 -0.39 -4.59 16.92
C GLU A 66 -1.01 -5.71 16.08
N LEU A 67 -1.60 -5.35 14.95
CA LEU A 67 -2.15 -6.30 13.99
C LEU A 67 -1.05 -7.21 13.44
N LEU A 68 0.08 -6.66 13.00
CA LEU A 68 1.21 -7.44 12.51
C LEU A 68 1.80 -8.37 13.57
N ALA A 69 1.82 -7.98 14.84
CA ALA A 69 2.25 -8.86 15.92
C ALA A 69 1.34 -10.11 16.02
N ILE A 70 0.04 -9.95 15.80
CA ILE A 70 -0.90 -11.07 15.75
C ILE A 70 -0.69 -11.91 14.48
N VAL A 71 -0.44 -11.28 13.33
CA VAL A 71 -0.13 -11.96 12.07
C VAL A 71 1.11 -12.85 12.23
N TYR A 72 2.18 -12.33 12.84
CA TYR A 72 3.37 -13.11 13.14
C TYR A 72 3.06 -14.36 13.98
N LYS A 73 2.26 -14.20 15.04
CA LYS A 73 1.84 -15.31 15.89
C LYS A 73 1.08 -16.37 15.08
N ARG A 74 0.13 -15.96 14.24
CA ARG A 74 -0.67 -16.88 13.41
C ARG A 74 0.17 -17.61 12.37
N LEU A 75 1.13 -16.93 11.74
CA LEU A 75 2.08 -17.55 10.83
C LEU A 75 2.95 -18.58 11.55
N ALA A 76 3.45 -18.24 12.73
CA ALA A 76 4.24 -19.16 13.55
C ALA A 76 3.43 -20.44 13.92
N GLU A 77 2.17 -20.26 14.34
CA GLU A 77 1.26 -21.36 14.63
C GLU A 77 1.00 -22.25 13.39
N GLU A 78 0.72 -21.65 12.24
CA GLU A 78 0.53 -22.37 10.96
C GLU A 78 1.78 -23.17 10.57
N TRP A 79 2.96 -22.61 10.83
CA TRP A 79 4.24 -23.26 10.50
C TRP A 79 4.81 -24.10 11.65
N GLN A 80 4.03 -24.33 12.69
CA GLN A 80 4.38 -25.17 13.85
C GLN A 80 5.64 -24.71 14.59
N VAL A 81 5.81 -23.39 14.70
CA VAL A 81 6.87 -22.73 15.47
C VAL A 81 6.23 -22.02 16.65
N THR A 82 6.79 -22.17 17.85
CA THR A 82 6.31 -21.44 19.02
C THR A 82 7.00 -20.07 19.10
N PRO A 83 6.28 -18.95 18.87
CA PRO A 83 6.86 -17.63 18.97
C PRO A 83 6.86 -17.12 20.42
N THR A 84 7.77 -16.21 20.71
CA THR A 84 7.73 -15.40 21.94
C THR A 84 6.93 -14.12 21.70
N LEU A 85 6.44 -13.50 22.77
CA LEU A 85 5.79 -12.19 22.69
C LEU A 85 6.75 -11.12 22.16
N ALA A 86 8.03 -11.20 22.51
CA ALA A 86 9.06 -10.28 22.04
C ALA A 86 9.26 -10.36 20.53
N GLU A 87 9.28 -11.56 19.94
CA GLU A 87 9.36 -11.76 18.48
C GLU A 87 8.14 -11.17 17.77
N CYS A 88 6.94 -11.44 18.28
CA CYS A 88 5.71 -10.88 17.72
C CYS A 88 5.75 -9.35 17.73
N THR A 89 6.15 -8.76 18.85
CA THR A 89 6.24 -7.29 18.99
C THR A 89 7.32 -6.70 18.07
N ALA A 90 8.47 -7.37 17.97
CA ALA A 90 9.57 -6.96 17.09
C ALA A 90 9.13 -6.96 15.62
N TYR A 91 8.37 -7.98 15.19
CA TYR A 91 7.81 -8.01 13.85
C TYR A 91 6.82 -6.86 13.62
N GLY A 92 5.91 -6.59 14.55
CA GLY A 92 5.00 -5.45 14.44
C GLY A 92 5.72 -4.12 14.24
N LYS A 93 6.88 -3.94 14.89
CA LYS A 93 7.73 -2.75 14.77
C LYS A 93 8.66 -2.76 13.55
N SER A 94 8.76 -3.87 12.81
CA SER A 94 9.70 -4.00 11.68
C SER A 94 9.41 -3.04 10.53
N ILE A 95 8.20 -2.48 10.46
CA ILE A 95 7.77 -1.51 9.45
C ILE A 95 8.75 -0.33 9.33
N GLN A 96 9.31 0.12 10.45
CA GLN A 96 10.32 1.19 10.46
C GLN A 96 11.53 0.90 9.55
N ASN A 97 11.80 -0.38 9.26
CA ASN A 97 12.94 -0.82 8.45
C ASN A 97 12.56 -1.14 6.99
N TRP A 98 11.26 -1.15 6.65
CA TRP A 98 10.84 -1.49 5.30
C TRP A 98 11.35 -0.46 4.29
N PRO A 99 12.03 -0.88 3.21
CA PRO A 99 12.67 0.04 2.29
C PRO A 99 11.63 0.71 1.37
N ALA A 100 11.92 1.94 0.93
CA ALA A 100 11.22 2.51 -0.22
C ALA A 100 11.71 1.86 -1.51
N PHE A 101 10.87 1.80 -2.55
CA PHE A 101 11.38 1.51 -3.89
C PHE A 101 12.33 2.62 -4.33
N GLU A 102 13.36 2.25 -5.09
CA GLU A 102 14.44 3.17 -5.50
C GLU A 102 13.93 4.40 -6.27
N ASP A 103 12.84 4.25 -7.01
CA ASP A 103 12.24 5.30 -7.83
C ASP A 103 11.23 6.19 -7.07
N SER A 104 10.78 5.79 -5.87
CA SER A 104 9.65 6.44 -5.19
C SER A 104 9.95 7.89 -4.82
N ALA A 105 11.06 8.15 -4.13
CA ALA A 105 11.37 9.50 -3.66
C ALA A 105 11.54 10.49 -4.83
N GLY A 106 12.32 10.11 -5.86
CA GLY A 106 12.53 10.96 -7.04
C GLY A 106 11.26 11.21 -7.83
N ALA A 107 10.41 10.18 -8.00
CA ALA A 107 9.14 10.31 -8.68
C ALA A 107 8.18 11.25 -7.92
N LEU A 108 8.05 11.10 -6.59
CA LEU A 108 7.20 11.95 -5.76
C LEU A 108 7.67 13.40 -5.77
N GLN A 109 8.98 13.66 -5.68
CA GLN A 109 9.54 15.02 -5.77
C GLN A 109 9.26 15.69 -7.12
N TYR A 110 9.26 14.93 -8.20
CA TYR A 110 8.87 15.43 -9.52
C TYR A 110 7.36 15.72 -9.55
N LEU A 111 6.51 14.74 -9.17
CA LEU A 111 5.06 14.85 -9.24
C LEU A 111 4.51 15.96 -8.33
N LYS A 112 5.16 16.23 -7.20
CA LYS A 112 4.79 17.33 -6.28
C LYS A 112 4.81 18.71 -6.94
N LYS A 113 5.58 18.88 -8.01
CA LYS A 113 5.63 20.15 -8.78
C LYS A 113 4.39 20.37 -9.66
N HIS A 114 3.61 19.30 -9.89
CA HIS A 114 2.50 19.30 -10.84
C HIS A 114 1.15 18.97 -10.18
N TYR A 115 1.19 18.26 -9.04
CA TYR A 115 0.01 17.72 -8.37
C TYR A 115 0.05 17.97 -6.86
N LYS A 116 -1.12 18.00 -6.25
CA LYS A 116 -1.25 17.73 -4.83
C LYS A 116 -1.05 16.23 -4.59
N LEU A 117 -0.28 15.87 -3.58
CA LEU A 117 0.00 14.47 -3.24
C LEU A 117 -0.65 14.12 -1.91
N VAL A 118 -1.46 13.08 -1.89
CA VAL A 118 -2.19 12.64 -0.69
C VAL A 118 -1.97 11.15 -0.49
N ILE A 119 -1.75 10.72 0.73
CA ILE A 119 -1.67 9.30 1.11
C ILE A 119 -3.03 8.80 1.57
N LEU A 120 -3.40 7.58 1.13
CA LEU A 120 -4.47 6.75 1.68
C LEU A 120 -3.93 5.35 1.94
N SER A 121 -3.58 5.03 3.18
CA SER A 121 -2.82 3.82 3.50
C SER A 121 -3.40 3.00 4.66
N ASN A 122 -3.29 1.68 4.53
CA ASN A 122 -3.64 0.69 5.55
C ASN A 122 -2.58 0.59 6.66
N ILE A 123 -2.31 1.69 7.34
CA ILE A 123 -1.23 1.82 8.33
C ILE A 123 -1.69 2.64 9.54
N ASP A 124 -0.95 2.60 10.62
CA ASP A 124 -1.05 3.56 11.73
C ASP A 124 -0.13 4.77 11.50
N ASN A 125 -0.45 5.88 12.17
CA ASN A 125 0.25 7.16 12.00
C ASN A 125 1.73 7.10 12.39
N GLU A 126 2.06 6.37 13.46
CA GLU A 126 3.44 6.20 13.92
C GLU A 126 4.29 5.46 12.86
N SER A 127 3.77 4.36 12.33
CA SER A 127 4.45 3.57 11.30
C SER A 127 4.61 4.35 10.00
N PHE A 128 3.61 5.14 9.61
CA PHE A 128 3.72 5.98 8.42
C PHE A 128 4.83 7.03 8.54
N ALA A 129 5.07 7.60 9.73
CA ALA A 129 6.12 8.59 9.93
C ALA A 129 7.52 8.07 9.55
N TYR A 130 7.82 6.80 9.85
CA TYR A 130 9.08 6.18 9.43
C TYR A 130 9.19 6.00 7.91
N SER A 131 8.09 5.64 7.26
CA SER A 131 8.04 5.49 5.80
C SER A 131 8.12 6.85 5.10
N ASN A 132 7.43 7.86 5.64
CA ASN A 132 7.45 9.22 5.10
C ASN A 132 8.87 9.82 5.06
N ALA A 133 9.68 9.57 6.09
CA ALA A 133 11.07 10.01 6.12
C ALA A 133 11.90 9.46 4.95
N LYS A 134 11.57 8.25 4.44
CA LYS A 134 12.24 7.62 3.28
C LYS A 134 11.73 8.17 1.94
N LEU A 135 10.49 8.63 1.88
CA LEU A 135 9.87 9.15 0.66
C LEU A 135 10.32 10.59 0.32
N GLN A 136 10.88 11.32 1.29
CA GLN A 136 11.54 12.62 1.11
C GLN A 136 10.69 13.67 0.39
N VAL A 137 9.40 13.68 0.65
CA VAL A 137 8.44 14.64 0.12
C VAL A 137 7.42 15.03 1.20
N GLU A 138 6.95 16.27 1.16
CA GLU A 138 5.84 16.71 2.00
C GLU A 138 4.52 16.43 1.26
N PHE A 139 3.67 15.58 1.85
CA PHE A 139 2.33 15.31 1.32
C PHE A 139 1.36 16.42 1.73
N ASP A 140 0.42 16.77 0.83
CA ASP A 140 -0.66 17.72 1.09
C ASP A 140 -1.74 17.17 2.04
N GLY A 141 -1.74 15.84 2.21
CA GLY A 141 -2.59 15.14 3.15
C GLY A 141 -2.11 13.72 3.37
N VAL A 142 -2.33 13.22 4.58
CA VAL A 142 -2.08 11.83 4.96
C VAL A 142 -3.33 11.32 5.64
N ILE A 143 -3.86 10.20 5.16
CA ILE A 143 -5.03 9.52 5.70
C ILE A 143 -4.64 8.07 5.93
N THR A 144 -4.68 7.65 7.17
CA THR A 144 -4.29 6.31 7.60
C THR A 144 -5.52 5.49 8.03
N ALA A 145 -5.37 4.18 8.11
CA ALA A 145 -6.40 3.32 8.68
C ALA A 145 -6.71 3.67 10.15
N GLU A 146 -5.72 4.21 10.89
CA GLU A 146 -5.92 4.69 12.26
C GLU A 146 -6.87 5.90 12.31
N ASP A 147 -6.71 6.86 11.38
CA ASP A 147 -7.59 8.05 11.30
C ASP A 147 -9.03 7.67 10.95
N VAL A 148 -9.21 6.69 10.08
CA VAL A 148 -10.53 6.24 9.60
C VAL A 148 -11.18 5.26 10.57
N GLY A 149 -10.39 4.51 11.33
CA GLY A 149 -10.83 3.37 12.15
C GLY A 149 -11.27 2.18 11.28
N SER A 150 -10.69 2.03 10.09
CA SER A 150 -11.04 1.01 9.10
C SER A 150 -9.89 0.74 8.14
N TYR A 151 -9.81 -0.48 7.62
CA TYR A 151 -8.85 -0.88 6.58
C TYR A 151 -9.50 -0.96 5.20
N LYS A 152 -8.77 -0.55 4.15
CA LYS A 152 -9.11 -0.90 2.76
C LYS A 152 -9.17 -2.43 2.64
N PRO A 153 -10.06 -3.02 1.86
CA PRO A 153 -10.88 -2.43 0.80
C PRO A 153 -12.24 -1.85 1.25
N SER A 154 -12.49 -1.63 2.54
CA SER A 154 -13.73 -0.98 2.97
C SER A 154 -13.88 0.38 2.27
N LEU A 155 -15.05 0.62 1.67
CA LEU A 155 -15.37 1.88 0.99
C LEU A 155 -15.25 3.09 1.93
N ARG A 156 -15.48 2.89 3.24
CA ARG A 156 -15.36 3.94 4.26
C ARG A 156 -14.02 4.71 4.17
N ASN A 157 -12.92 4.03 3.83
CA ASN A 157 -11.62 4.67 3.70
C ASN A 157 -11.59 5.68 2.55
N PHE A 158 -12.16 5.28 1.41
CA PHE A 158 -12.25 6.13 0.23
C PHE A 158 -13.28 7.25 0.40
N GLU A 159 -14.43 6.95 0.98
CA GLU A 159 -15.48 7.95 1.30
C GLU A 159 -14.93 9.02 2.24
N TYR A 160 -14.23 8.62 3.31
CA TYR A 160 -13.56 9.55 4.23
C TYR A 160 -12.53 10.42 3.50
N MET A 161 -11.70 9.82 2.64
CA MET A 161 -10.74 10.56 1.83
C MET A 161 -11.44 11.58 0.91
N LEU A 162 -12.48 11.17 0.19
CA LEU A 162 -13.22 12.04 -0.72
C LEU A 162 -13.91 13.19 0.02
N GLU A 163 -14.48 12.95 1.21
CA GLU A 163 -15.03 13.98 2.09
C GLU A 163 -13.96 15.00 2.48
N LYS A 164 -12.82 14.55 3.01
CA LYS A 164 -11.71 15.43 3.44
C LYS A 164 -11.10 16.24 2.29
N LEU A 165 -11.04 15.66 1.11
CA LEU A 165 -10.57 16.38 -0.08
C LEU A 165 -11.62 17.34 -0.62
N GLY A 166 -12.90 16.96 -0.57
CA GLY A 166 -14.04 17.83 -0.89
C GLY A 166 -14.11 19.09 -0.01
N ASP A 167 -13.89 18.94 1.30
CA ASP A 167 -13.81 20.06 2.25
C ASP A 167 -12.69 21.07 1.87
N ARG A 168 -11.68 20.62 1.14
CA ARG A 168 -10.58 21.46 0.61
C ARG A 168 -10.83 21.94 -0.84
N GLY A 169 -12.03 21.74 -1.37
CA GLY A 169 -12.41 22.12 -2.72
C GLY A 169 -11.87 21.23 -3.84
N ILE A 170 -11.33 20.06 -3.51
CA ILE A 170 -10.83 19.10 -4.50
C ILE A 170 -11.99 18.23 -4.97
N ARG A 171 -12.31 18.30 -6.25
CA ARG A 171 -13.40 17.53 -6.86
C ARG A 171 -12.94 16.12 -7.22
N LYS A 172 -13.79 15.12 -7.06
CA LYS A 172 -13.51 13.71 -7.34
C LYS A 172 -12.95 13.49 -8.76
N GLU A 173 -13.48 14.20 -9.75
CA GLU A 173 -13.08 14.09 -11.17
C GLU A 173 -11.63 14.59 -11.42
N LYS A 174 -11.04 15.29 -10.44
CA LYS A 174 -9.66 15.78 -10.47
C LYS A 174 -8.68 14.91 -9.70
N ILE A 175 -9.15 13.80 -9.16
CA ILE A 175 -8.34 12.87 -8.36
C ILE A 175 -8.01 11.65 -9.21
N LEU A 176 -6.73 11.26 -9.24
CA LEU A 176 -6.25 9.99 -9.77
C LEU A 176 -5.68 9.16 -8.61
N HIS A 177 -6.34 8.05 -8.27
CA HIS A 177 -5.86 7.15 -7.25
C HIS A 177 -4.78 6.22 -7.80
N THR A 178 -3.59 6.22 -7.21
CA THR A 178 -2.40 5.53 -7.71
C THR A 178 -1.99 4.43 -6.73
N ALA A 179 -2.04 3.18 -7.15
CA ALA A 179 -1.82 2.04 -6.27
C ALA A 179 -1.32 0.78 -7.00
N GLU A 180 -0.66 -0.10 -6.26
CA GLU A 180 -0.32 -1.46 -6.70
C GLU A 180 -1.48 -2.43 -6.51
N SER A 181 -2.19 -2.37 -5.38
CA SER A 181 -3.13 -3.39 -4.98
C SER A 181 -4.45 -3.34 -5.75
N LEU A 182 -4.68 -4.36 -6.58
CA LEU A 182 -5.96 -4.52 -7.27
C LEU A 182 -7.11 -4.78 -6.29
N PHE A 183 -6.84 -5.46 -5.16
CA PHE A 183 -7.84 -5.81 -4.15
C PHE A 183 -8.17 -4.65 -3.23
N HIS A 184 -7.15 -4.02 -2.62
CA HIS A 184 -7.37 -3.00 -1.60
C HIS A 184 -7.74 -1.63 -2.18
N ASP A 185 -7.35 -1.35 -3.44
CA ASP A 185 -7.39 -0.01 -4.01
C ASP A 185 -8.25 0.08 -5.27
N HIS A 186 -7.92 -0.67 -6.31
CA HIS A 186 -8.62 -0.53 -7.60
C HIS A 186 -10.07 -1.02 -7.55
N LYS A 187 -10.35 -2.09 -6.81
CA LYS A 187 -11.72 -2.58 -6.63
C LYS A 187 -12.63 -1.52 -5.98
N PRO A 188 -12.34 -0.98 -4.79
CA PRO A 188 -13.16 0.07 -4.20
C PRO A 188 -13.14 1.38 -5.00
N ALA A 189 -12.03 1.75 -5.67
CA ALA A 189 -12.01 2.91 -6.56
C ALA A 189 -13.03 2.77 -7.70
N ASN A 190 -13.14 1.57 -8.31
CA ASN A 190 -14.14 1.30 -9.34
C ASN A 190 -15.58 1.40 -8.82
N GLU A 191 -15.85 0.86 -7.63
CA GLU A 191 -17.18 0.93 -7.00
C GLU A 191 -17.63 2.37 -6.77
N LEU A 192 -16.69 3.27 -6.48
CA LEU A 192 -16.94 4.70 -6.28
C LEU A 192 -16.81 5.54 -7.56
N GLY A 193 -16.47 4.95 -8.69
CA GLY A 193 -16.23 5.66 -9.95
C GLY A 193 -15.07 6.66 -9.86
N LEU A 194 -14.03 6.32 -9.10
CA LEU A 194 -12.80 7.09 -8.99
C LEU A 194 -11.81 6.63 -10.05
N ALA A 195 -11.21 7.58 -10.78
CA ALA A 195 -10.15 7.26 -11.73
C ALA A 195 -8.93 6.66 -11.02
N SER A 196 -8.31 5.65 -11.64
CA SER A 196 -7.20 4.96 -11.01
C SER A 196 -6.04 4.63 -11.95
N CYS A 197 -4.85 4.63 -11.39
CA CYS A 197 -3.58 4.30 -12.03
C CYS A 197 -2.94 3.09 -11.33
N TRP A 198 -2.79 1.99 -12.05
CA TRP A 198 -2.16 0.79 -11.53
C TRP A 198 -0.64 0.85 -11.68
N ILE A 199 0.07 0.80 -10.55
CA ILE A 199 1.53 0.65 -10.52
C ILE A 199 1.85 -0.83 -10.34
N ASN A 200 2.05 -1.54 -11.44
CA ASN A 200 2.26 -2.98 -11.43
C ASN A 200 3.70 -3.36 -11.02
N ARG A 201 4.02 -3.20 -9.74
CA ARG A 201 5.34 -3.54 -9.17
C ARG A 201 5.71 -5.02 -9.32
N ARG A 202 4.72 -5.85 -9.60
CA ARG A 202 4.90 -7.30 -9.81
C ARG A 202 4.88 -7.73 -11.28
N HIS A 203 5.05 -6.82 -12.25
CA HIS A 203 4.96 -7.08 -13.69
C HIS A 203 5.79 -8.28 -14.17
N ALA A 204 6.91 -8.60 -13.50
CA ALA A 204 7.78 -9.75 -13.81
C ALA A 204 7.55 -10.96 -12.88
N LYS A 205 6.53 -10.94 -12.01
CA LYS A 205 6.25 -12.00 -11.01
C LYS A 205 4.85 -12.57 -11.20
N GLN A 206 4.68 -13.83 -10.83
CA GLN A 206 3.36 -14.48 -10.80
C GLN A 206 2.65 -14.22 -9.46
N GLY A 207 1.33 -14.41 -9.45
CA GLY A 207 0.51 -14.28 -8.24
C GLY A 207 0.35 -12.85 -7.75
N PHE A 208 -0.24 -12.71 -6.57
CA PHE A 208 -0.59 -11.43 -5.98
C PHE A 208 0.38 -11.00 -4.85
N GLY A 209 1.38 -11.82 -4.51
CA GLY A 209 2.36 -11.52 -3.46
C GLY A 209 1.72 -11.37 -2.09
N ALA A 210 1.99 -10.25 -1.43
CA ALA A 210 1.45 -9.95 -0.11
C ALA A 210 0.03 -9.33 -0.14
N THR A 211 -0.65 -9.29 -1.29
CA THR A 211 -2.05 -8.83 -1.40
C THR A 211 -2.99 -9.97 -1.74
N MET A 212 -4.28 -9.77 -1.46
CA MET A 212 -5.31 -10.76 -1.77
C MET A 212 -5.68 -10.75 -3.26
N ASN A 213 -6.11 -11.89 -3.77
CA ASN A 213 -6.70 -11.98 -5.12
C ASN A 213 -7.99 -11.16 -5.17
N PRO A 214 -8.13 -10.22 -6.11
CA PRO A 214 -9.35 -9.41 -6.25
C PRO A 214 -10.57 -10.20 -6.74
N GLY A 215 -10.39 -11.45 -7.16
CA GLY A 215 -11.40 -12.25 -7.86
C GLY A 215 -11.51 -11.83 -9.34
N THR A 216 -12.36 -10.86 -9.62
CA THR A 216 -12.43 -10.24 -10.95
C THR A 216 -11.43 -9.08 -11.02
N GLN A 217 -10.67 -9.00 -12.11
CA GLN A 217 -9.73 -7.89 -12.31
C GLN A 217 -10.49 -6.56 -12.42
N PRO A 218 -10.22 -5.60 -11.54
CA PRO A 218 -10.82 -4.28 -11.64
C PRO A 218 -10.29 -3.51 -12.85
N LYS A 219 -11.04 -2.50 -13.28
CA LYS A 219 -10.59 -1.57 -14.32
C LYS A 219 -9.60 -0.57 -13.72
N PHE A 220 -8.72 -0.07 -14.55
CA PHE A 220 -7.84 1.06 -14.27
C PHE A 220 -7.70 1.92 -15.54
N ASP A 221 -7.52 3.22 -15.36
CA ASP A 221 -7.45 4.17 -16.48
C ASP A 221 -6.02 4.27 -17.02
N PHE A 222 -5.03 4.06 -16.15
CA PHE A 222 -3.61 4.04 -16.51
C PHE A 222 -2.92 2.83 -15.87
N ARG A 223 -1.82 2.38 -16.51
CA ARG A 223 -0.95 1.33 -16.00
C ARG A 223 0.50 1.67 -16.27
N PHE A 224 1.33 1.56 -15.24
CA PHE A 224 2.80 1.65 -15.34
C PHE A 224 3.42 0.54 -14.52
N ASP A 225 4.63 0.13 -14.89
CA ASP A 225 5.34 -0.92 -14.15
C ASP A 225 6.19 -0.34 -13.00
N SER A 226 6.34 0.99 -12.95
CA SER A 226 7.05 1.72 -11.90
C SER A 226 6.55 3.15 -11.74
N MET A 227 6.88 3.80 -10.64
CA MET A 227 6.66 5.24 -10.47
C MET A 227 7.54 6.06 -11.43
N GLY A 228 8.73 5.56 -11.76
CA GLY A 228 9.59 6.15 -12.77
C GLY A 228 8.96 6.17 -14.17
N ASP A 229 8.24 5.10 -14.54
CA ASP A 229 7.53 5.06 -15.84
C ASP A 229 6.31 5.97 -15.86
N PHE A 230 5.61 6.10 -14.73
CA PHE A 230 4.56 7.11 -14.58
C PHE A 230 5.10 8.53 -14.83
N VAL A 231 6.24 8.88 -14.22
CA VAL A 231 6.89 10.19 -14.41
C VAL A 231 7.29 10.41 -15.88
N LYS A 232 7.89 9.41 -16.52
CA LYS A 232 8.25 9.50 -17.96
C LYS A 232 7.03 9.78 -18.84
N ALA A 233 5.93 9.07 -18.60
CA ALA A 233 4.69 9.27 -19.35
C ALA A 233 4.11 10.69 -19.14
N HIS A 234 4.14 11.20 -17.91
CA HIS A 234 3.72 12.58 -17.62
C HIS A 234 4.60 13.61 -18.35
N GLN A 235 5.93 13.44 -18.33
CA GLN A 235 6.87 14.33 -19.03
C GLN A 235 6.61 14.36 -20.54
N GLN A 236 6.36 13.20 -21.15
CA GLN A 236 6.07 13.09 -22.59
C GLN A 236 4.73 13.77 -22.96
N GLY A 237 3.69 13.59 -22.12
CA GLY A 237 2.41 14.25 -22.33
C GLY A 237 2.46 15.77 -22.19
N SER A 238 3.32 16.27 -21.30
CA SER A 238 3.52 17.72 -21.08
C SER A 238 4.32 18.41 -22.20
N GLN A 239 5.11 17.67 -23.00
CA GLN A 239 5.87 18.22 -24.13
C GLN A 239 5.04 18.33 -25.42
N GLN A 240 3.86 17.72 -25.44
CA GLN A 240 2.95 17.72 -26.62
C GLN A 240 1.85 18.78 -26.53
N GLN A 241 1.79 19.52 -25.45
CA GLN A 241 0.87 20.68 -25.24
C GLN A 241 1.63 21.99 -25.37
#